data_4a8dd2e7a3587e926ab508761070d93b
#
_entry.id   4a8dd2e7a3587e926ab508761070d93b
#
_cell.length_a   1.000
_cell.length_b   1.000
_cell.length_c   1.000
_cell.angle_alpha   90.00
_cell.angle_beta   90.00
_cell.angle_gamma   90.00
#
_symmetry.space_group_name_H-M   'P 1'
#
loop_
_entity.id
_entity.type
_entity.pdbx_description
1 polymer ?
#
loop_
_entity_poly.entity_id
_entity_poly.type
_entity_poly.pdbx_seq_one_letter_code
_entity_poly.pdbx_strand_id
1 'polypeptide(L)' 'MSDNTTTGQRWIAFGPAGAIGSIHRTGTGFLVKLLDGSVEREYPALDVAKSALHATLPAGSDWPEFREH' A
#
# COMPACT_ATOMS: atom_id res chain seq x y z
N MET A 1 -19.37 8.58 -13.50
CA MET A 1 -18.89 8.39 -13.05
C MET A 1 -18.42 7.81 -12.55
N SER A 2 -18.07 7.52 -12.39
CA SER A 2 -17.51 6.88 -11.98
C SER A 2 -17.28 6.70 -10.97
N ASP A 3 -17.33 6.61 -10.45
CA ASP A 3 -16.94 6.57 -9.60
C ASP A 3 -16.19 6.03 -9.22
N ASN A 4 -15.94 5.94 -9.35
CA ASN A 4 -14.85 5.30 -8.97
C ASN A 4 -14.68 5.27 -7.58
N THR A 5 -14.25 4.15 -7.08
CA THR A 5 -14.10 4.00 -5.69
C THR A 5 -12.80 4.55 -5.22
N THR A 6 -11.86 4.80 -6.11
CA THR A 6 -10.60 5.41 -5.69
C THR A 6 -10.68 6.90 -5.89
N THR A 7 -9.97 7.63 -5.05
CA THR A 7 -9.93 9.07 -5.14
C THR A 7 -8.78 9.56 -5.97
N GLY A 8 -8.06 8.66 -6.61
CA GLY A 8 -6.90 8.99 -7.41
C GLY A 8 -5.61 9.03 -6.63
N GLN A 9 -5.66 8.93 -5.31
CA GLN A 9 -4.44 8.89 -4.52
C GLN A 9 -3.89 7.48 -4.44
N ARG A 10 -2.59 7.37 -4.63
CA ARG A 10 -1.92 6.10 -4.62
C ARG A 10 -0.49 6.30 -4.14
N TRP A 11 -0.02 5.36 -3.35
CA TRP A 11 1.36 5.36 -2.86
C TRP A 11 2.00 4.07 -3.31
N ILE A 12 3.21 4.18 -3.84
CA ILE A 12 4.00 3.01 -4.22
C ILE A 12 5.06 2.82 -3.14
N ALA A 13 5.18 1.61 -2.64
CA ALA A 13 6.19 1.26 -1.65
C ALA A 13 7.42 0.72 -2.36
N PHE A 14 8.58 1.30 -2.05
CA PHE A 14 9.85 0.90 -2.66
C PHE A 14 10.78 0.33 -1.61
N GLY A 15 11.36 -0.81 -1.92
CA GLY A 15 12.44 -1.41 -1.13
C GLY A 15 13.73 -1.35 -1.89
N PRO A 16 14.79 -2.05 -1.39
CA PRO A 16 16.11 -2.00 -2.04
C PRO A 16 16.11 -2.50 -3.46
N ALA A 17 15.22 -3.42 -3.79
CA ALA A 17 15.17 -4.01 -5.13
C ALA A 17 14.12 -3.35 -6.02
N GLY A 18 13.45 -2.30 -5.58
CA GLY A 18 12.44 -1.61 -6.36
C GLY A 18 11.07 -1.68 -5.70
N ALA A 19 10.01 -1.50 -6.49
CA ALA A 19 8.65 -1.47 -5.97
C ALA A 19 8.27 -2.83 -5.40
N ILE A 20 7.65 -2.81 -4.22
CA ILE A 20 7.23 -4.05 -3.54
C ILE A 20 5.72 -4.12 -3.36
N GLY A 21 5.03 -3.00 -3.44
CA GLY A 21 3.59 -2.99 -3.30
C GLY A 21 3.05 -1.60 -3.47
N SER A 22 1.76 -1.46 -3.23
CA SER A 22 1.10 -0.18 -3.37
C SER A 22 -0.04 -0.05 -2.36
N ILE A 23 -0.42 1.19 -2.08
CA ILE A 23 -1.57 1.52 -1.27
C ILE A 23 -2.45 2.44 -2.11
N HIS A 24 -3.72 2.12 -2.22
CA HIS A 24 -4.68 2.91 -3.00
C HIS A 24 -5.75 3.45 -2.06
N ARG A 25 -6.00 4.75 -2.14
CA ARG A 25 -7.09 5.32 -1.37
C ARG A 25 -8.43 4.93 -2.00
N THR A 26 -9.33 4.43 -1.17
CA THR A 26 -10.68 4.05 -1.63
C THR A 26 -11.70 4.95 -0.94
N GLY A 27 -12.96 4.74 -1.26
CA GLY A 27 -14.03 5.48 -0.61
C GLY A 27 -14.20 5.16 0.87
N THR A 28 -13.69 4.01 1.31
CA THR A 28 -13.86 3.56 2.69
C THR A 28 -12.55 3.38 3.45
N GLY A 29 -11.41 3.58 2.79
CA GLY A 29 -10.13 3.43 3.48
C GLY A 29 -8.97 3.37 2.51
N PHE A 30 -8.02 2.49 2.79
CA PHE A 30 -6.78 2.37 2.03
C PHE A 30 -6.53 0.90 1.73
N LEU A 31 -6.43 0.57 0.45
CA LEU A 31 -6.24 -0.80 0.01
C LEU A 31 -4.74 -1.07 -0.20
N VAL A 32 -4.22 -2.05 0.51
CA VAL A 32 -2.83 -2.48 0.39
C VAL A 32 -2.77 -3.67 -0.57
N LYS A 33 -1.89 -3.57 -1.57
CA LYS A 33 -1.66 -4.66 -2.52
C LYS A 33 -0.17 -4.88 -2.67
N LEU A 34 0.26 -6.13 -2.54
CA LEU A 34 1.64 -6.48 -2.86
C LEU A 34 1.74 -6.84 -4.33
N LEU A 35 2.91 -6.58 -4.91
CA LEU A 35 3.10 -6.82 -6.34
C LEU A 35 3.00 -8.30 -6.70
N ASP A 36 3.33 -9.20 -5.77
CA ASP A 36 3.23 -10.62 -6.04
C ASP A 36 1.82 -11.16 -5.90
N GLY A 37 0.86 -10.31 -5.50
CA GLY A 37 -0.52 -10.71 -5.35
C GLY A 37 -0.85 -11.46 -4.08
N SER A 38 0.12 -11.63 -3.18
CA SER A 38 -0.09 -12.44 -1.98
C SER A 38 -0.96 -11.74 -0.93
N VAL A 39 -1.03 -10.42 -0.98
CA VAL A 39 -1.82 -9.64 -0.02
C VAL A 39 -2.63 -8.61 -0.76
N GLU A 40 -3.91 -8.54 -0.40
CA GLU A 40 -4.79 -7.49 -0.87
C GLU A 40 -5.80 -7.24 0.23
N ARG A 41 -5.62 -6.16 1.00
CA ARG A 41 -6.46 -5.87 2.15
C ARG A 41 -6.69 -4.38 2.29
N GLU A 42 -7.86 -4.03 2.81
CA GLU A 42 -8.22 -2.64 3.06
C GLU A 42 -8.07 -2.32 4.54
N TYR A 43 -7.57 -1.11 4.82
CA TYR A 43 -7.36 -0.63 6.19
C TYR A 43 -8.01 0.74 6.36
N PRO A 44 -8.41 1.11 7.57
CA PRO A 44 -9.15 2.35 7.79
C PRO A 44 -8.29 3.61 7.74
N ALA A 45 -6.96 3.50 7.90
CA ALA A 45 -6.10 4.66 7.96
C ALA A 45 -4.81 4.39 7.20
N LEU A 46 -4.19 5.46 6.67
CA LEU A 46 -2.98 5.32 5.87
C LEU A 46 -1.80 4.80 6.67
N ASP A 47 -1.62 5.29 7.90
CA ASP A 47 -0.52 4.83 8.74
C ASP A 47 -0.67 3.36 9.10
N VAL A 48 -1.91 2.90 9.31
CA VAL A 48 -2.17 1.49 9.55
C VAL A 48 -1.85 0.68 8.31
N ALA A 49 -2.23 1.18 7.13
CA ALA A 49 -1.95 0.50 5.87
C ALA A 49 -0.46 0.39 5.62
N LYS A 50 0.30 1.46 5.89
CA LYS A 50 1.76 1.43 5.74
C LYS A 50 2.38 0.41 6.68
N SER A 51 1.94 0.38 7.94
CA SER A 51 2.44 -0.59 8.90
C SER A 51 2.12 -2.01 8.49
N ALA A 52 0.91 -2.22 7.96
CA ALA A 52 0.51 -3.55 7.52
C ALA A 52 1.37 -4.02 6.35
N LEU A 53 1.68 -3.12 5.42
CA LEU A 53 2.54 -3.47 4.30
C LEU A 53 3.93 -3.83 4.79
N HIS A 54 4.49 -3.02 5.70
CA HIS A 54 5.80 -3.32 6.27
C HIS A 54 5.81 -4.67 6.98
N ALA A 55 4.71 -5.00 7.66
CA ALA A 55 4.63 -6.26 8.40
C ALA A 55 4.63 -7.48 7.49
N THR A 56 4.35 -7.32 6.19
CA THR A 56 4.42 -8.45 5.26
C THR A 56 5.85 -8.75 4.82
N LEU A 57 6.79 -7.87 5.11
CA LEU A 57 8.18 -8.04 4.69
C LEU A 57 8.90 -8.95 5.69
N PRO A 58 10.04 -9.55 5.27
CA PRO A 58 10.80 -10.38 6.19
C PRO A 58 11.23 -9.62 7.44
N ALA A 59 11.38 -10.34 8.53
CA ALA A 59 11.82 -9.73 9.79
C ALA A 59 13.15 -9.03 9.58
N GLY A 60 13.29 -7.85 10.16
CA GLY A 60 14.51 -7.07 10.02
C GLY A 60 14.57 -6.20 8.78
N SER A 61 13.55 -6.23 7.94
CA SER A 61 13.50 -5.36 6.77
C SER A 61 13.37 -3.91 7.18
N ASP A 62 14.05 -3.03 6.44
CA ASP A 62 13.90 -1.61 6.65
C ASP A 62 12.50 -1.15 6.26
N TRP A 63 12.10 0.00 6.80
CA TRP A 63 10.82 0.61 6.45
C TRP A 63 10.87 1.02 4.97
N PRO A 64 9.88 0.61 4.16
CA PRO A 64 9.91 0.97 2.74
C PRO A 64 9.67 2.45 2.54
N GLU A 65 10.12 2.96 1.41
CA GLU A 65 9.85 4.33 1.02
C GLU A 65 8.52 4.37 0.29
N PHE A 66 7.61 5.23 0.76
CA PHE A 66 6.31 5.39 0.13
C PHE A 66 6.30 6.69 -0.66
N ARG A 67 5.98 6.58 -1.94
CA ARG A 67 5.88 7.75 -2.82
C ARG A 67 4.47 7.87 -3.35
N GLU A 68 3.89 9.05 -3.19
CA GLU A 68 2.56 9.30 -3.70
C GLU A 68 2.62 9.54 -5.20
N HIS A 69 1.65 8.96 -5.90
CA HIS A 69 1.53 9.13 -7.34
C HIS A 69 0.21 9.76 -7.72
#